data_50be67cad1197825baf3be8746f31e4c
#
_entry.id   50be67cad1197825baf3be8746f31e4c
#
_cell.length_a   1.000
_cell.length_b   1.000
_cell.length_c   1.000
_cell.angle_alpha   90.00
_cell.angle_beta   90.00
_cell.angle_gamma   90.00
#
_symmetry.space_group_name_H-M   'P 1'
#
loop_
_entity.id
_entity.type
_entity.pdbx_description
1 polymer ?
#
loop_
_entity_poly.entity_id
_entity_poly.type
_entity_poly.pdbx_seq_one_letter_code
_entity_poly.pdbx_strand_id
1 'polypeptide(L)'
;MSAEKRYLCLDFGASSGRAILGKYNGEALTLEEIHRFSNDPVEVCGTLYWDVLRLFHEIKQALLKSKAYGAVESIGVDTWGVDFGLLDKDGFLLENPVHYRDARTAGTLGQAFQKLPREEFYQITGNQFMEINTAFQLLALKTKRPQVLENAETLLLMPDLFNYLLTGERRAEYSIASTTQLLDAKRRVWSGRVLSALEIPARLFPDILPTATPVGMLRPALCEELGIDPARVTAVAGHDTQCAMASVPAESEDFLFLSCGTWSLLGTELAAPLITDEAYRCNVTNEGGYGGKASFLKNIIGLWLIQETRRQWQREGESLSFAEMESLAKEANPFQSFIDPDDARFAPTGNIPKRVREYCAETSQSVPESKAEVLRCIYDSLAMKYRFAIGQIERCTQKSYDTLHIVGGGVKDRLLCALAADICQKTVCAGPVEATAYGNLLLQMLADGTVKDLPAARALVRRCEQPQLFTPHPPEDTDAAYQQFLKGTGLC
;
A
#
# COMPACT_ATOMS: atom_id res chain seq x y z
N MET A 1 25.35 28.44 -6.89
CA MET A 1 24.50 27.44 -6.18
C MET A 1 23.10 27.55 -6.76
N SER A 2 22.49 26.50 -7.24
CA SER A 2 21.08 26.52 -7.66
C SER A 2 20.22 26.87 -6.43
N ALA A 3 19.15 27.64 -6.65
CA ALA A 3 18.20 27.92 -5.56
C ALA A 3 17.63 26.61 -5.03
N GLU A 4 17.47 26.51 -3.70
CA GLU A 4 16.85 25.35 -3.07
C GLU A 4 15.40 25.22 -3.54
N LYS A 5 15.04 24.07 -4.08
CA LYS A 5 13.67 23.72 -4.45
C LYS A 5 12.95 23.02 -3.31
N ARG A 6 11.66 23.30 -3.15
CA ARG A 6 10.82 22.73 -2.09
C ARG A 6 9.60 22.06 -2.68
N TYR A 7 9.30 20.86 -2.18
CA TYR A 7 8.16 20.04 -2.60
C TYR A 7 7.39 19.59 -1.37
N LEU A 8 6.07 19.56 -1.44
CA LEU A 8 5.23 19.11 -0.35
C LEU A 8 4.64 17.73 -0.68
N CYS A 9 4.99 16.75 0.13
CA CYS A 9 4.39 15.42 0.13
C CYS A 9 3.26 15.36 1.15
N LEU A 10 2.09 14.91 0.73
CA LEU A 10 0.93 14.60 1.57
C LEU A 10 0.71 13.09 1.50
N ASP A 11 1.23 12.37 2.49
CA ASP A 11 1.24 10.91 2.59
C ASP A 11 0.16 10.45 3.58
N PHE A 12 -0.88 9.78 3.06
CA PHE A 12 -2.02 9.28 3.83
C PHE A 12 -1.98 7.76 3.93
N GLY A 13 -1.46 7.24 5.03
CA GLY A 13 -1.61 5.83 5.36
C GLY A 13 -2.99 5.50 5.97
N ALA A 14 -3.30 4.20 6.07
CA ALA A 14 -4.57 3.72 6.59
C ALA A 14 -4.81 4.02 8.10
N SER A 15 -3.81 4.48 8.84
CA SER A 15 -3.92 4.78 10.29
C SER A 15 -3.42 6.17 10.67
N SER A 16 -2.66 6.83 9.82
CA SER A 16 -2.15 8.19 10.07
C SER A 16 -1.81 8.86 8.75
N GLY A 17 -1.90 10.18 8.71
CA GLY A 17 -1.42 10.99 7.60
C GLY A 17 -0.28 11.91 8.03
N ARG A 18 0.53 12.31 7.06
CA ARG A 18 1.69 13.19 7.27
C ARG A 18 1.82 14.20 6.14
N ALA A 19 2.37 15.35 6.47
CA ALA A 19 2.91 16.25 5.47
C ALA A 19 4.43 16.37 5.67
N ILE A 20 5.17 16.11 4.61
CA ILE A 20 6.63 16.10 4.60
C ILE A 20 7.10 17.10 3.57
N LEU A 21 7.92 18.06 4.01
CA LEU A 21 8.57 19.01 3.16
C LEU A 21 9.90 18.43 2.68
N GLY A 22 10.02 18.23 1.37
CA GLY A 22 11.28 17.89 0.72
C GLY A 22 12.03 19.14 0.29
N LYS A 23 13.32 19.25 0.66
CA LYS A 23 14.21 20.35 0.29
C LYS A 23 15.35 19.79 -0.55
N TYR A 24 15.47 20.25 -1.79
CA TYR A 24 16.51 19.82 -2.72
C TYR A 24 17.45 20.96 -3.06
N ASN A 25 18.72 20.79 -2.78
CA ASN A 25 19.79 21.82 -2.99
C ASN A 25 20.61 21.61 -4.26
N GLY A 26 20.23 20.67 -5.14
CA GLY A 26 20.97 20.27 -6.32
C GLY A 26 21.79 18.98 -6.16
N GLU A 27 22.07 18.56 -4.92
CA GLU A 27 22.88 17.37 -4.62
C GLU A 27 22.15 16.38 -3.72
N ALA A 28 21.46 16.87 -2.70
CA ALA A 28 20.79 16.07 -1.69
C ALA A 28 19.33 16.51 -1.53
N LEU A 29 18.46 15.53 -1.22
CA LEU A 29 17.07 15.71 -0.83
C LEU A 29 16.97 15.44 0.67
N THR A 30 16.55 16.44 1.45
CA THR A 30 16.27 16.30 2.87
C THR A 30 14.77 16.36 3.12
N LEU A 31 14.29 15.53 4.07
CA LEU A 31 12.89 15.40 4.43
C LEU A 31 12.65 16.00 5.81
N GLU A 32 11.61 16.81 5.95
CA GLU A 32 11.18 17.37 7.24
C GLU A 32 9.68 17.14 7.40
N GLU A 33 9.28 16.37 8.42
CA GLU A 33 7.87 16.20 8.76
C GLU A 33 7.36 17.48 9.42
N ILE A 34 6.44 18.18 8.73
CA ILE A 34 5.88 19.46 9.20
C ILE A 34 4.48 19.30 9.79
N HIS A 35 3.80 18.18 9.52
CA HIS A 35 2.49 17.89 10.08
C HIS A 35 2.24 16.39 10.16
N ARG A 36 1.56 15.97 11.22
CA ARG A 36 1.09 14.58 11.43
C ARG A 36 -0.28 14.60 12.09
N PHE A 37 -1.12 13.66 11.68
CA PHE A 37 -2.47 13.49 12.21
C PHE A 37 -2.89 12.02 12.19
N SER A 38 -3.88 11.66 13.00
CA SER A 38 -4.48 10.32 12.97
C SER A 38 -5.47 10.22 11.80
N ASN A 39 -5.60 9.02 11.25
CA ASN A 39 -6.55 8.69 10.20
C ASN A 39 -7.45 7.55 10.69
N ASP A 40 -8.20 7.81 11.76
CA ASP A 40 -9.09 6.83 12.36
C ASP A 40 -10.43 6.83 11.60
N PRO A 41 -10.93 5.66 11.18
CA PRO A 41 -12.25 5.56 10.58
C PRO A 41 -13.36 5.82 11.62
N VAL A 42 -14.51 6.27 11.13
CA VAL A 42 -15.69 6.56 11.97
C VAL A 42 -16.80 5.58 11.64
N GLU A 43 -17.29 4.85 12.64
CA GLU A 43 -18.44 3.96 12.49
C GLU A 43 -19.74 4.72 12.75
N VAL A 44 -20.65 4.70 11.77
CA VAL A 44 -21.98 5.32 11.87
C VAL A 44 -23.02 4.35 11.33
N CYS A 45 -24.00 4.00 12.15
CA CYS A 45 -25.11 3.10 11.77
C CYS A 45 -24.64 1.77 11.18
N GLY A 46 -23.54 1.20 11.71
CA GLY A 46 -22.99 -0.07 11.27
C GLY A 46 -22.19 -0.01 9.95
N THR A 47 -21.87 1.18 9.47
CA THR A 47 -20.99 1.42 8.32
C THR A 47 -19.75 2.17 8.75
N LEU A 48 -18.60 1.71 8.28
CA LEU A 48 -17.31 2.30 8.59
C LEU A 48 -16.91 3.30 7.49
N TYR A 49 -16.68 4.57 7.87
CA TYR A 49 -16.40 5.66 6.94
C TYR A 49 -15.01 6.27 7.16
N TRP A 50 -14.42 6.81 6.10
CA TRP A 50 -13.37 7.81 6.17
C TRP A 50 -13.97 9.20 6.36
N ASP A 51 -13.46 9.99 7.30
CA ASP A 51 -13.86 11.39 7.46
C ASP A 51 -13.05 12.28 6.50
N VAL A 52 -13.46 12.29 5.25
CA VAL A 52 -12.75 13.00 4.17
C VAL A 52 -12.70 14.51 4.38
N LEU A 53 -13.72 15.10 5.00
CA LEU A 53 -13.74 16.54 5.27
C LEU A 53 -12.72 16.92 6.33
N ARG A 54 -12.57 16.11 7.37
CA ARG A 54 -11.49 16.26 8.35
C ARG A 54 -10.12 16.07 7.70
N LEU A 55 -9.94 15.04 6.88
CA LEU A 55 -8.68 14.81 6.18
C LEU A 55 -8.31 15.99 5.26
N PHE A 56 -9.28 16.59 4.57
CA PHE A 56 -9.04 17.79 3.79
C PHE A 56 -8.70 19.01 4.66
N HIS A 57 -9.29 19.12 5.85
CA HIS A 57 -8.87 20.12 6.84
C HIS A 57 -7.39 19.93 7.24
N GLU A 58 -6.92 18.70 7.45
CA GLU A 58 -5.52 18.41 7.75
C GLU A 58 -4.59 18.79 6.58
N ILE A 59 -5.04 18.63 5.33
CA ILE A 59 -4.32 19.16 4.15
C ILE A 59 -4.18 20.68 4.25
N LYS A 60 -5.24 21.41 4.58
CA LYS A 60 -5.19 22.86 4.77
C LYS A 60 -4.21 23.25 5.88
N GLN A 61 -4.18 22.51 7.00
CA GLN A 61 -3.22 22.73 8.08
C GLN A 61 -1.77 22.50 7.62
N ALA A 62 -1.54 21.47 6.81
CA ALA A 62 -0.23 21.19 6.22
C ALA A 62 0.23 22.33 5.29
N LEU A 63 -0.66 22.83 4.44
CA LEU A 63 -0.41 23.96 3.55
C LEU A 63 -0.08 25.25 4.34
N LEU A 64 -0.82 25.53 5.42
CA LEU A 64 -0.52 26.66 6.31
C LEU A 64 0.85 26.54 6.96
N LYS A 65 1.22 25.35 7.45
CA LYS A 65 2.52 25.10 8.05
C LYS A 65 3.66 25.22 7.05
N SER A 66 3.47 24.78 5.80
CA SER A 66 4.48 24.89 4.76
C SER A 66 4.85 26.33 4.44
N LYS A 67 3.95 27.29 4.65
CA LYS A 67 4.18 28.72 4.45
C LYS A 67 5.41 29.26 5.22
N ALA A 68 5.70 28.71 6.41
CA ALA A 68 6.86 29.11 7.19
C ALA A 68 8.21 28.84 6.49
N TYR A 69 8.20 27.97 5.49
CA TYR A 69 9.39 27.56 4.73
C TYR A 69 9.49 28.26 3.35
N GLY A 70 8.51 29.09 2.98
CA GLY A 70 8.42 29.76 1.69
C GLY A 70 7.64 28.97 0.64
N ALA A 71 7.67 29.46 -0.61
CA ALA A 71 6.93 28.83 -1.70
C ALA A 71 7.40 27.39 -1.97
N VAL A 72 6.44 26.51 -2.31
CA VAL A 72 6.70 25.15 -2.78
C VAL A 72 6.49 25.05 -4.29
N GLU A 73 7.34 24.31 -4.98
CA GLU A 73 7.26 24.08 -6.43
C GLU A 73 6.02 23.27 -6.80
N SER A 74 5.76 22.21 -6.01
CA SER A 74 4.62 21.36 -6.23
C SER A 74 4.19 20.60 -4.97
N ILE A 75 2.97 20.07 -5.05
CA ILE A 75 2.30 19.27 -4.01
C ILE A 75 1.93 17.92 -4.63
N GLY A 76 2.26 16.82 -3.96
CA GLY A 76 1.85 15.46 -4.34
C GLY A 76 1.05 14.81 -3.23
N VAL A 77 -0.04 14.14 -3.59
CA VAL A 77 -0.89 13.39 -2.65
C VAL A 77 -0.85 11.92 -3.01
N ASP A 78 -0.47 11.08 -2.06
CA ASP A 78 -0.64 9.63 -2.12
C ASP A 78 -1.46 9.12 -0.96
N THR A 79 -2.12 7.99 -1.15
CA THR A 79 -2.98 7.36 -0.15
C THR A 79 -2.91 5.84 -0.25
N TRP A 80 -3.62 5.16 0.66
CA TRP A 80 -3.95 3.74 0.52
C TRP A 80 -4.80 3.49 -0.74
N GLY A 81 -4.83 2.24 -1.22
CA GLY A 81 -5.56 1.82 -2.42
C GLY A 81 -7.06 1.64 -2.23
N VAL A 82 -7.74 1.37 -3.31
CA VAL A 82 -9.09 0.83 -3.50
C VAL A 82 -10.29 1.68 -3.10
N ASP A 83 -10.15 2.64 -2.16
CA ASP A 83 -11.28 3.46 -1.68
C ASP A 83 -11.52 4.69 -2.55
N PHE A 84 -12.77 5.13 -2.57
CA PHE A 84 -13.23 6.17 -3.49
C PHE A 84 -14.36 7.03 -2.90
N GLY A 85 -14.44 8.27 -3.38
CA GLY A 85 -15.59 9.13 -3.21
C GLY A 85 -16.39 9.28 -4.50
N LEU A 86 -17.66 9.61 -4.36
CA LEU A 86 -18.58 9.84 -5.48
C LEU A 86 -19.02 11.31 -5.47
N LEU A 87 -18.90 11.95 -6.63
CA LEU A 87 -19.37 13.31 -6.84
C LEU A 87 -20.68 13.30 -7.64
N ASP A 88 -21.56 14.23 -7.33
CA ASP A 88 -22.73 14.52 -8.15
C ASP A 88 -22.37 15.33 -9.41
N LYS A 89 -23.40 15.67 -10.22
CA LYS A 89 -23.25 16.47 -11.45
C LYS A 89 -22.64 17.86 -11.22
N ASP A 90 -22.90 18.44 -10.04
CA ASP A 90 -22.45 19.80 -9.69
C ASP A 90 -21.06 19.76 -9.00
N GLY A 91 -20.51 18.57 -8.74
CA GLY A 91 -19.19 18.34 -8.15
C GLY A 91 -19.17 18.28 -6.64
N PHE A 92 -20.31 18.14 -6.00
CA PHE A 92 -20.38 17.95 -4.56
C PHE A 92 -20.20 16.47 -4.20
N LEU A 93 -19.52 16.23 -3.08
CA LEU A 93 -19.37 14.89 -2.53
C LEU A 93 -20.75 14.39 -2.04
N LEU A 94 -21.19 13.23 -2.54
CA LEU A 94 -22.50 12.66 -2.17
C LEU A 94 -22.53 12.15 -0.74
N GLU A 95 -21.43 11.51 -0.31
CA GLU A 95 -21.26 11.00 1.05
C GLU A 95 -19.77 10.79 1.36
N ASN A 96 -19.42 10.64 2.64
CA ASN A 96 -18.08 10.22 3.01
C ASN A 96 -17.75 8.84 2.41
N PRO A 97 -16.52 8.64 1.89
CA PRO A 97 -16.05 7.33 1.41
C PRO A 97 -16.18 6.25 2.48
N VAL A 98 -16.66 5.08 2.06
CA VAL A 98 -16.74 3.92 2.96
C VAL A 98 -15.38 3.23 2.98
N HIS A 99 -14.94 2.88 4.19
CA HIS A 99 -13.64 2.24 4.44
C HIS A 99 -13.58 0.83 3.85
N TYR A 100 -12.45 0.43 3.29
CA TYR A 100 -12.26 -0.88 2.64
C TYR A 100 -12.45 -2.09 3.57
N ARG A 101 -12.31 -1.91 4.90
CA ARG A 101 -12.57 -2.97 5.90
C ARG A 101 -14.05 -3.04 6.34
N ASP A 102 -14.93 -2.25 5.74
CA ASP A 102 -16.37 -2.37 6.00
C ASP A 102 -16.89 -3.74 5.57
N ALA A 103 -17.75 -4.33 6.38
CA ALA A 103 -18.29 -5.67 6.14
C ALA A 103 -19.24 -5.76 4.93
N ARG A 104 -19.53 -4.62 4.25
CA ARG A 104 -20.46 -4.58 3.11
C ARG A 104 -20.03 -5.46 1.94
N THR A 105 -18.71 -5.71 1.78
CA THR A 105 -18.14 -6.46 0.67
C THR A 105 -18.11 -7.98 0.89
N ALA A 106 -18.46 -8.46 2.07
CA ALA A 106 -18.48 -9.88 2.37
C ALA A 106 -19.33 -10.68 1.34
N GLY A 107 -18.73 -11.68 0.70
CA GLY A 107 -19.37 -12.54 -0.30
C GLY A 107 -19.52 -11.93 -1.71
N THR A 108 -19.03 -10.72 -1.95
CA THR A 108 -19.13 -10.06 -3.27
C THR A 108 -18.27 -10.72 -4.34
N LEU A 109 -17.17 -11.38 -3.98
CA LEU A 109 -16.35 -12.16 -4.93
C LEU A 109 -17.20 -13.23 -5.64
N GLY A 110 -17.96 -14.03 -4.88
CA GLY A 110 -18.83 -15.06 -5.44
C GLY A 110 -19.90 -14.48 -6.39
N GLN A 111 -20.48 -13.35 -6.05
CA GLN A 111 -21.45 -12.65 -6.90
C GLN A 111 -20.81 -12.12 -8.19
N ALA A 112 -19.60 -11.58 -8.10
CA ALA A 112 -18.86 -11.08 -9.26
C ALA A 112 -18.50 -12.22 -10.22
N PHE A 113 -18.07 -13.38 -9.70
CA PHE A 113 -17.69 -14.51 -10.54
C PHE A 113 -18.88 -15.18 -11.24
N GLN A 114 -20.11 -15.00 -10.75
CA GLN A 114 -21.32 -15.38 -11.48
C GLN A 114 -21.59 -14.49 -12.70
N LYS A 115 -21.12 -13.23 -12.67
CA LYS A 115 -21.29 -12.25 -13.75
C LYS A 115 -20.13 -12.26 -14.76
N LEU A 116 -18.92 -12.51 -14.27
CA LEU A 116 -17.69 -12.60 -15.06
C LEU A 116 -16.83 -13.74 -14.51
N PRO A 117 -16.53 -14.80 -15.30
CA PRO A 117 -15.72 -15.91 -14.84
C PRO A 117 -14.38 -15.44 -14.25
N ARG A 118 -13.95 -16.03 -13.14
CA ARG A 118 -12.76 -15.61 -12.37
C ARG A 118 -11.50 -15.54 -13.24
N GLU A 119 -11.32 -16.52 -14.14
CA GLU A 119 -10.18 -16.55 -15.06
C GLU A 119 -10.22 -15.38 -16.06
N GLU A 120 -11.36 -15.15 -16.73
CA GLU A 120 -11.54 -14.03 -17.66
C GLU A 120 -11.31 -12.69 -16.94
N PHE A 121 -11.82 -12.54 -15.72
CA PHE A 121 -11.64 -11.35 -14.91
C PHE A 121 -10.15 -11.08 -14.65
N TYR A 122 -9.39 -12.13 -14.25
CA TYR A 122 -7.95 -12.01 -14.04
C TYR A 122 -7.20 -11.70 -15.35
N GLN A 123 -7.55 -12.37 -16.45
CA GLN A 123 -6.89 -12.14 -17.75
C GLN A 123 -7.03 -10.69 -18.26
N ILE A 124 -8.09 -10.00 -17.83
CA ILE A 124 -8.30 -8.58 -18.15
C ILE A 124 -7.52 -7.69 -17.18
N THR A 125 -7.69 -7.92 -15.89
CA THR A 125 -7.25 -6.95 -14.87
C THR A 125 -5.87 -7.25 -14.28
N GLY A 126 -5.48 -8.52 -14.25
CA GLY A 126 -4.22 -8.96 -13.66
C GLY A 126 -4.10 -8.73 -12.15
N ASN A 127 -5.20 -8.39 -11.46
CA ASN A 127 -5.18 -8.08 -10.04
C ASN A 127 -5.42 -9.30 -9.15
N GLN A 128 -4.79 -9.31 -8.00
CA GLN A 128 -5.11 -10.22 -6.90
C GLN A 128 -6.56 -10.04 -6.46
N PHE A 129 -7.31 -11.14 -6.37
CA PHE A 129 -8.70 -11.08 -5.89
C PHE A 129 -8.73 -10.87 -4.39
N MET A 130 -9.28 -9.74 -3.98
CA MET A 130 -9.53 -9.37 -2.59
C MET A 130 -10.89 -8.66 -2.51
N GLU A 131 -11.72 -9.02 -1.53
CA GLU A 131 -13.07 -8.41 -1.38
C GLU A 131 -13.04 -6.89 -1.19
N ILE A 132 -11.90 -6.35 -0.78
CA ILE A 132 -11.68 -4.93 -0.56
C ILE A 132 -11.53 -4.12 -1.86
N ASN A 133 -11.26 -4.75 -3.01
CA ASN A 133 -11.01 -4.03 -4.25
C ASN A 133 -12.26 -3.26 -4.71
N THR A 134 -12.05 -2.13 -5.35
CA THR A 134 -13.09 -1.16 -5.75
C THR A 134 -14.24 -1.80 -6.53
N ALA A 135 -13.93 -2.77 -7.43
CA ALA A 135 -14.95 -3.49 -8.19
C ALA A 135 -16.00 -4.15 -7.29
N PHE A 136 -15.57 -4.76 -6.18
CA PHE A 136 -16.45 -5.47 -5.26
C PHE A 136 -17.14 -4.51 -4.30
N GLN A 137 -16.50 -3.40 -3.93
CA GLN A 137 -17.12 -2.32 -3.18
C GLN A 137 -18.27 -1.69 -3.99
N LEU A 138 -18.08 -1.44 -5.29
CA LEU A 138 -19.12 -0.92 -6.19
C LEU A 138 -20.26 -1.92 -6.37
N LEU A 139 -19.97 -3.20 -6.48
CA LEU A 139 -21.00 -4.25 -6.54
C LEU A 139 -21.83 -4.28 -5.25
N ALA A 140 -21.21 -4.18 -4.09
CA ALA A 140 -21.90 -4.07 -2.80
C ALA A 140 -22.75 -2.80 -2.72
N LEU A 141 -22.22 -1.65 -3.14
CA LEU A 141 -22.94 -0.37 -3.17
C LEU A 141 -24.17 -0.45 -4.07
N LYS A 142 -24.00 -0.98 -5.29
CA LYS A 142 -25.10 -1.17 -6.25
C LYS A 142 -26.22 -2.04 -5.67
N THR A 143 -25.86 -3.08 -4.93
CA THR A 143 -26.85 -4.02 -4.36
C THR A 143 -27.56 -3.41 -3.14
N LYS A 144 -26.84 -2.72 -2.26
CA LYS A 144 -27.37 -2.23 -0.99
C LYS A 144 -27.94 -0.81 -1.07
N ARG A 145 -27.37 0.05 -1.92
CA ARG A 145 -27.72 1.48 -2.00
C ARG A 145 -27.64 2.00 -3.46
N PRO A 146 -28.43 1.44 -4.41
CA PRO A 146 -28.35 1.77 -5.84
C PRO A 146 -28.55 3.27 -6.12
N GLN A 147 -29.38 3.95 -5.33
CA GLN A 147 -29.64 5.39 -5.48
C GLN A 147 -28.39 6.27 -5.36
N VAL A 148 -27.35 5.81 -4.65
CA VAL A 148 -26.09 6.55 -4.55
C VAL A 148 -25.36 6.54 -5.90
N LEU A 149 -25.30 5.37 -6.58
CA LEU A 149 -24.71 5.25 -7.92
C LEU A 149 -25.54 5.97 -8.99
N GLU A 150 -26.88 5.99 -8.85
CA GLU A 150 -27.77 6.69 -9.79
C GLU A 150 -27.53 8.20 -9.78
N ASN A 151 -27.25 8.77 -8.60
CA ASN A 151 -26.97 10.21 -8.43
C ASN A 151 -25.49 10.56 -8.66
N ALA A 152 -24.62 9.58 -8.79
CA ALA A 152 -23.20 9.80 -9.01
C ALA A 152 -22.91 10.15 -10.49
N GLU A 153 -22.07 11.16 -10.68
CA GLU A 153 -21.53 11.54 -12.00
C GLU A 153 -20.07 11.18 -12.16
N THR A 154 -19.27 11.27 -11.08
CA THR A 154 -17.84 10.97 -11.11
C THR A 154 -17.42 10.16 -9.91
N LEU A 155 -16.61 9.13 -10.13
CA LEU A 155 -15.89 8.38 -9.11
C LEU A 155 -14.44 8.87 -9.09
N LEU A 156 -13.95 9.26 -7.91
CA LEU A 156 -12.56 9.60 -7.68
C LEU A 156 -11.99 8.73 -6.57
N LEU A 157 -10.85 8.08 -6.84
CA LEU A 157 -10.11 7.36 -5.83
C LEU A 157 -9.54 8.34 -4.81
N MET A 158 -9.17 7.90 -3.62
CA MET A 158 -8.86 8.80 -2.52
C MET A 158 -7.85 9.90 -2.87
N PRO A 159 -6.68 9.63 -3.49
CA PRO A 159 -5.74 10.69 -3.84
C PRO A 159 -6.28 11.61 -4.94
N ASP A 160 -7.06 11.06 -5.88
CA ASP A 160 -7.69 11.84 -6.95
C ASP A 160 -8.78 12.76 -6.40
N LEU A 161 -9.51 12.31 -5.37
CA LEU A 161 -10.49 13.13 -4.67
C LEU A 161 -9.81 14.32 -3.97
N PHE A 162 -8.67 14.12 -3.30
CA PHE A 162 -7.92 15.21 -2.71
C PHE A 162 -7.32 16.14 -3.78
N ASN A 163 -6.80 15.59 -4.87
CA ASN A 163 -6.34 16.39 -6.02
C ASN A 163 -7.48 17.25 -6.60
N TYR A 164 -8.70 16.69 -6.72
CA TYR A 164 -9.89 17.42 -7.13
C TYR A 164 -10.24 18.54 -6.14
N LEU A 165 -10.24 18.28 -4.85
CA LEU A 165 -10.52 19.30 -3.83
C LEU A 165 -9.50 20.44 -3.86
N LEU A 166 -8.23 20.13 -4.17
CA LEU A 166 -7.15 21.11 -4.31
C LEU A 166 -7.24 21.93 -5.60
N THR A 167 -7.60 21.32 -6.74
CA THR A 167 -7.46 21.91 -8.07
C THR A 167 -8.79 22.19 -8.78
N GLY A 168 -9.78 21.36 -8.58
CA GLY A 168 -11.02 21.32 -9.35
C GLY A 168 -11.00 20.35 -10.53
N GLU A 169 -9.87 19.73 -10.83
CA GLU A 169 -9.71 18.81 -11.95
C GLU A 169 -10.18 17.39 -11.60
N ARG A 170 -11.05 16.80 -12.41
CA ARG A 170 -11.55 15.42 -12.24
C ARG A 170 -10.72 14.48 -13.10
N ARG A 171 -9.71 13.84 -12.50
CA ARG A 171 -8.79 12.92 -13.17
C ARG A 171 -8.59 11.67 -12.33
N ALA A 172 -8.17 10.58 -12.94
CA ALA A 172 -7.74 9.36 -12.25
C ALA A 172 -6.25 9.14 -12.51
N GLU A 173 -5.45 8.98 -11.47
CA GLU A 173 -4.04 8.65 -11.64
C GLU A 173 -3.87 7.13 -11.86
N TYR A 174 -2.95 6.75 -12.74
CA TYR A 174 -2.78 5.37 -13.23
C TYR A 174 -2.49 4.35 -12.14
N SER A 175 -1.59 4.65 -11.18
CA SER A 175 -1.20 3.67 -10.17
C SER A 175 -2.35 3.33 -9.22
N ILE A 176 -3.07 4.35 -8.75
CA ILE A 176 -4.23 4.14 -7.88
C ILE A 176 -5.39 3.49 -8.65
N ALA A 177 -5.63 3.88 -9.90
CA ALA A 177 -6.64 3.27 -10.76
C ALA A 177 -6.39 1.78 -10.98
N SER A 178 -5.12 1.35 -11.02
CA SER A 178 -4.74 -0.05 -11.20
C SER A 178 -5.09 -0.95 -10.01
N THR A 179 -5.34 -0.39 -8.81
CA THR A 179 -5.74 -1.17 -7.63
C THR A 179 -7.21 -1.59 -7.66
N THR A 180 -8.00 -1.00 -8.55
CA THR A 180 -9.47 -1.08 -8.54
C THR A 180 -10.04 -2.42 -8.98
N GLN A 181 -9.26 -3.24 -9.72
CA GLN A 181 -9.74 -4.40 -10.46
C GLN A 181 -10.78 -4.06 -11.55
N LEU A 182 -10.71 -2.83 -12.07
CA LEU A 182 -11.58 -2.32 -13.14
C LEU A 182 -10.80 -1.89 -14.40
N LEU A 183 -9.46 -1.91 -14.34
CA LEU A 183 -8.61 -1.63 -15.50
C LEU A 183 -8.39 -2.86 -16.37
N ASP A 184 -8.30 -2.64 -17.70
CA ASP A 184 -7.56 -3.50 -18.59
C ASP A 184 -6.07 -3.22 -18.40
N ALA A 185 -5.37 -4.12 -17.71
CA ALA A 185 -3.99 -3.89 -17.29
C ALA A 185 -3.02 -3.72 -18.47
N LYS A 186 -3.26 -4.42 -19.60
CA LYS A 186 -2.42 -4.33 -20.81
C LYS A 186 -2.65 -3.03 -21.56
N ARG A 187 -3.91 -2.60 -21.66
CA ARG A 187 -4.31 -1.38 -22.40
C ARG A 187 -4.22 -0.12 -21.53
N ARG A 188 -4.17 -0.27 -20.20
CA ARG A 188 -4.12 0.83 -19.22
C ARG A 188 -5.31 1.79 -19.33
N VAL A 189 -6.49 1.23 -19.54
CA VAL A 189 -7.76 1.96 -19.65
C VAL A 189 -8.82 1.26 -18.81
N TRP A 190 -9.88 1.96 -18.44
CA TRP A 190 -11.03 1.34 -17.79
C TRP A 190 -11.61 0.24 -18.68
N SER A 191 -11.82 -0.95 -18.11
CA SER A 191 -12.28 -2.11 -18.86
C SER A 191 -13.79 -2.06 -19.10
N GLY A 192 -14.20 -1.72 -20.32
CA GLY A 192 -15.62 -1.75 -20.69
C GLY A 192 -16.25 -3.15 -20.51
N ARG A 193 -15.46 -4.22 -20.66
CA ARG A 193 -15.92 -5.60 -20.45
C ARG A 193 -16.24 -5.88 -18.98
N VAL A 194 -15.36 -5.47 -18.05
CA VAL A 194 -15.56 -5.64 -16.61
C VAL A 194 -16.71 -4.75 -16.13
N LEU A 195 -16.72 -3.48 -16.52
CA LEU A 195 -17.76 -2.53 -16.14
C LEU A 195 -19.14 -3.01 -16.61
N SER A 196 -19.25 -3.47 -17.85
CA SER A 196 -20.49 -4.01 -18.40
C SER A 196 -20.95 -5.28 -17.68
N ALA A 197 -20.03 -6.22 -17.39
CA ALA A 197 -20.36 -7.46 -16.68
C ALA A 197 -20.90 -7.19 -15.26
N LEU A 198 -20.29 -6.26 -14.55
CA LEU A 198 -20.72 -5.85 -13.20
C LEU A 198 -21.87 -4.84 -13.25
N GLU A 199 -22.26 -4.39 -14.46
CA GLU A 199 -23.30 -3.38 -14.69
C GLU A 199 -23.00 -2.07 -13.92
N ILE A 200 -21.73 -1.64 -13.96
CA ILE A 200 -21.27 -0.38 -13.37
C ILE A 200 -21.21 0.67 -14.48
N PRO A 201 -21.81 1.86 -14.28
CA PRO A 201 -21.86 2.87 -15.34
C PRO A 201 -20.47 3.40 -15.70
N ALA A 202 -20.06 3.27 -16.96
CA ALA A 202 -18.74 3.72 -17.42
C ALA A 202 -18.54 5.24 -17.31
N ARG A 203 -19.62 6.04 -17.32
CA ARG A 203 -19.57 7.50 -17.16
C ARG A 203 -18.94 7.97 -15.84
N LEU A 204 -18.91 7.10 -14.81
CA LEU A 204 -18.36 7.43 -13.50
C LEU A 204 -16.86 7.62 -13.52
N PHE A 205 -16.16 7.08 -14.51
CA PHE A 205 -14.71 6.97 -14.51
C PHE A 205 -14.08 8.04 -15.40
N PRO A 206 -13.31 8.99 -14.81
CA PRO A 206 -12.62 10.02 -15.58
C PRO A 206 -11.42 9.46 -16.34
N ASP A 207 -10.85 10.29 -17.21
CA ASP A 207 -9.65 9.96 -17.96
C ASP A 207 -8.46 9.65 -17.04
N ILE A 208 -7.67 8.66 -17.42
CA ILE A 208 -6.50 8.22 -16.65
C ILE A 208 -5.30 9.08 -17.03
N LEU A 209 -4.67 9.67 -16.01
CA LEU A 209 -3.39 10.38 -16.13
C LEU A 209 -2.22 9.42 -15.84
N PRO A 210 -1.12 9.50 -16.60
CA PRO A 210 0.12 8.85 -16.22
C PRO A 210 0.66 9.39 -14.88
N THR A 211 1.32 8.54 -14.12
CA THR A 211 2.06 8.93 -12.91
C THR A 211 3.10 10.01 -13.22
N ALA A 212 3.35 10.91 -12.29
CA ALA A 212 4.22 12.09 -12.42
C ALA A 212 3.74 13.09 -13.50
N THR A 213 2.43 13.33 -13.56
CA THR A 213 1.81 14.28 -14.47
C THR A 213 1.19 15.45 -13.69
N PRO A 214 1.37 16.72 -14.11
CA PRO A 214 0.66 17.84 -13.51
C PRO A 214 -0.87 17.67 -13.61
N VAL A 215 -1.57 17.83 -12.50
CA VAL A 215 -3.05 17.85 -12.45
C VAL A 215 -3.57 19.24 -12.72
N GLY A 216 -3.02 20.24 -12.03
CA GLY A 216 -3.45 21.63 -12.11
C GLY A 216 -2.73 22.51 -11.10
N MET A 217 -3.23 23.71 -10.91
CA MET A 217 -2.78 24.65 -9.87
C MET A 217 -3.76 24.58 -8.69
N LEU A 218 -3.30 24.91 -7.49
CA LEU A 218 -4.18 25.15 -6.36
C LEU A 218 -5.29 26.13 -6.74
N ARG A 219 -6.52 25.85 -6.30
CA ARG A 219 -7.67 26.73 -6.51
C ARG A 219 -7.36 28.14 -5.97
N PRO A 220 -7.63 29.22 -6.71
CA PRO A 220 -7.40 30.59 -6.23
C PRO A 220 -8.07 30.88 -4.89
N ALA A 221 -9.31 30.41 -4.69
CA ALA A 221 -10.05 30.59 -3.44
C ALA A 221 -9.34 29.94 -2.25
N LEU A 222 -8.68 28.77 -2.46
CA LEU A 222 -7.89 28.12 -1.41
C LEU A 222 -6.62 28.90 -1.09
N CYS A 223 -5.95 29.40 -2.11
CA CYS A 223 -4.76 30.27 -1.93
C CYS A 223 -5.12 31.55 -1.16
N GLU A 224 -6.25 32.18 -1.48
CA GLU A 224 -6.75 33.38 -0.78
C GLU A 224 -7.13 33.04 0.68
N GLU A 225 -7.90 31.96 0.91
CA GLU A 225 -8.31 31.53 2.25
C GLU A 225 -7.09 31.30 3.17
N LEU A 226 -6.04 30.67 2.66
CA LEU A 226 -4.87 30.27 3.44
C LEU A 226 -3.75 31.34 3.39
N GLY A 227 -3.85 32.32 2.52
CA GLY A 227 -2.82 33.33 2.29
C GLY A 227 -1.49 32.71 1.85
N ILE A 228 -1.53 31.75 0.93
CA ILE A 228 -0.36 31.03 0.37
C ILE A 228 -0.19 31.31 -1.11
N ASP A 229 1.03 31.13 -1.60
CA ASP A 229 1.31 31.25 -3.02
C ASP A 229 0.66 30.10 -3.83
N PRO A 230 0.30 30.32 -5.11
CA PRO A 230 -0.13 29.27 -6.00
C PRO A 230 0.97 28.21 -6.16
N ALA A 231 0.60 26.94 -6.02
CA ALA A 231 1.50 25.82 -6.23
C ALA A 231 0.87 24.82 -7.21
N ARG A 232 1.72 24.10 -7.95
CA ARG A 232 1.28 23.02 -8.82
C ARG A 232 0.86 21.81 -7.99
N VAL A 233 -0.18 21.11 -8.39
CA VAL A 233 -0.54 19.78 -7.87
C VAL A 233 -0.13 18.77 -8.91
N THR A 234 0.65 17.79 -8.51
CA THR A 234 1.17 16.71 -9.36
C THR A 234 0.51 15.39 -8.98
N ALA A 235 -0.06 14.68 -9.95
CA ALA A 235 -0.45 13.30 -9.81
C ALA A 235 0.82 12.44 -9.67
N VAL A 236 1.29 12.29 -8.45
CA VAL A 236 2.33 11.32 -8.10
C VAL A 236 1.77 9.91 -8.21
N ALA A 237 2.48 8.87 -7.84
CA ALA A 237 1.84 7.57 -7.70
C ALA A 237 0.80 7.66 -6.57
N GLY A 238 -0.48 7.67 -6.93
CA GLY A 238 -1.57 7.85 -5.97
C GLY A 238 -1.66 6.73 -4.94
N HIS A 239 -1.20 5.51 -5.29
CA HIS A 239 -1.03 4.41 -4.35
C HIS A 239 0.32 4.53 -3.62
N ASP A 240 0.29 4.68 -2.29
CA ASP A 240 1.47 4.85 -1.42
C ASP A 240 2.59 3.83 -1.68
N THR A 241 2.21 2.57 -1.94
CA THR A 241 3.15 1.50 -2.30
C THR A 241 3.89 1.80 -3.61
N GLN A 242 3.26 2.43 -4.59
CA GLN A 242 3.91 2.76 -5.85
C GLN A 242 4.84 3.99 -5.70
N CYS A 243 4.55 4.89 -4.77
CA CYS A 243 5.51 5.88 -4.30
C CYS A 243 6.72 5.18 -3.64
N ALA A 244 6.47 4.28 -2.68
CA ALA A 244 7.55 3.53 -2.03
C ALA A 244 8.40 2.77 -3.05
N MET A 245 7.79 2.17 -4.09
CA MET A 245 8.47 1.47 -5.18
C MET A 245 9.39 2.40 -5.98
N ALA A 246 8.96 3.62 -6.27
CA ALA A 246 9.78 4.60 -6.99
C ALA A 246 11.07 4.95 -6.24
N SER A 247 11.05 4.88 -4.89
CA SER A 247 12.18 5.21 -4.02
C SER A 247 13.08 4.01 -3.68
N VAL A 248 12.74 2.78 -4.09
CA VAL A 248 13.59 1.60 -3.82
C VAL A 248 15.00 1.85 -4.34
N PRO A 249 16.05 1.77 -3.50
CA PRO A 249 17.41 2.14 -3.88
C PRO A 249 18.12 1.05 -4.71
N ALA A 250 17.38 0.37 -5.59
CA ALA A 250 17.92 -0.69 -6.43
C ALA A 250 18.92 -0.15 -7.46
N GLU A 251 19.99 -0.91 -7.70
CA GLU A 251 21.01 -0.60 -8.71
C GLU A 251 20.77 -1.33 -10.03
N SER A 252 20.05 -2.46 -9.97
CA SER A 252 19.63 -3.25 -11.13
C SER A 252 18.13 -3.18 -11.36
N GLU A 253 17.67 -3.63 -12.52
CA GLU A 253 16.24 -3.79 -12.79
C GLU A 253 15.65 -5.08 -12.20
N ASP A 254 16.49 -6.07 -11.90
CA ASP A 254 16.08 -7.33 -11.31
C ASP A 254 16.30 -7.29 -9.78
N PHE A 255 15.26 -6.97 -9.04
CA PHE A 255 15.26 -6.92 -7.59
C PHE A 255 13.90 -7.31 -7.03
N LEU A 256 13.88 -7.78 -5.79
CA LEU A 256 12.66 -7.91 -5.00
C LEU A 256 12.50 -6.69 -4.10
N PHE A 257 11.26 -6.30 -3.85
CA PHE A 257 10.94 -5.32 -2.83
C PHE A 257 9.88 -5.86 -1.88
N LEU A 258 9.89 -5.33 -0.67
CA LEU A 258 8.88 -5.53 0.36
C LEU A 258 8.55 -4.15 0.95
N SER A 259 7.40 -3.60 0.55
CA SER A 259 6.83 -2.45 1.26
C SER A 259 6.22 -2.97 2.55
N CYS A 260 6.95 -2.75 3.67
CA CYS A 260 6.66 -3.36 4.96
C CYS A 260 6.00 -2.36 5.90
N GLY A 261 4.70 -2.51 6.10
CA GLY A 261 3.87 -1.72 6.98
C GLY A 261 2.77 -2.55 7.61
N THR A 262 1.58 -2.00 7.77
CA THR A 262 0.37 -2.74 8.19
C THR A 262 0.13 -3.92 7.25
N TRP A 263 0.23 -3.69 5.96
CA TRP A 263 0.36 -4.71 4.93
C TRP A 263 1.84 -4.95 4.59
N SER A 264 2.13 -6.10 4.03
CA SER A 264 3.40 -6.46 3.42
C SER A 264 3.16 -6.70 1.93
N LEU A 265 3.59 -5.75 1.09
CA LEU A 265 3.47 -5.86 -0.36
C LEU A 265 4.83 -6.31 -0.91
N LEU A 266 4.91 -7.59 -1.28
CA LEU A 266 6.14 -8.23 -1.70
C LEU A 266 6.10 -8.54 -3.19
N GLY A 267 7.09 -8.09 -3.95
CA GLY A 267 7.09 -8.26 -5.38
C GLY A 267 8.36 -7.83 -6.09
N THR A 268 8.23 -7.60 -7.39
CA THR A 268 9.26 -7.09 -8.29
C THR A 268 8.68 -6.08 -9.26
N GLU A 269 9.52 -5.26 -9.87
CA GLU A 269 9.14 -4.31 -10.91
C GLU A 269 9.37 -4.92 -12.29
N LEU A 270 8.36 -4.87 -13.15
CA LEU A 270 8.40 -5.39 -14.52
C LEU A 270 8.14 -4.26 -15.53
N ALA A 271 8.66 -4.40 -16.74
CA ALA A 271 8.42 -3.45 -17.83
C ALA A 271 6.95 -3.40 -18.30
N ALA A 272 6.19 -4.47 -18.06
CA ALA A 272 4.78 -4.61 -18.43
C ALA A 272 4.07 -5.61 -17.51
N PRO A 273 2.73 -5.58 -17.42
CA PRO A 273 1.97 -6.55 -16.64
C PRO A 273 2.20 -7.99 -17.08
N LEU A 274 2.45 -8.87 -16.12
CA LEU A 274 2.62 -10.32 -16.32
C LEU A 274 1.32 -11.04 -15.96
N ILE A 275 0.53 -11.37 -16.97
CA ILE A 275 -0.77 -12.03 -16.84
C ILE A 275 -0.69 -13.40 -17.50
N THR A 276 -0.43 -14.42 -16.69
CA THR A 276 -0.28 -15.83 -17.09
C THR A 276 -1.14 -16.73 -16.24
N ASP A 277 -1.33 -17.98 -16.66
CA ASP A 277 -2.05 -18.97 -15.87
C ASP A 277 -1.37 -19.23 -14.52
N GLU A 278 -0.03 -19.18 -14.47
CA GLU A 278 0.71 -19.33 -13.21
C GLU A 278 0.46 -18.14 -12.29
N ALA A 279 0.52 -16.89 -12.80
CA ALA A 279 0.20 -15.70 -12.04
C ALA A 279 -1.26 -15.72 -11.52
N TYR A 280 -2.20 -16.22 -12.33
CA TYR A 280 -3.59 -16.42 -11.93
C TYR A 280 -3.72 -17.44 -10.78
N ARG A 281 -3.06 -18.61 -10.90
CA ARG A 281 -3.10 -19.64 -9.84
C ARG A 281 -2.45 -19.14 -8.54
N CYS A 282 -1.36 -18.41 -8.64
CA CYS A 282 -0.68 -17.80 -7.49
C CYS A 282 -1.44 -16.59 -6.94
N ASN A 283 -2.49 -16.10 -7.62
CA ASN A 283 -3.26 -14.91 -7.24
C ASN A 283 -2.35 -13.70 -6.95
N VAL A 284 -1.47 -13.36 -7.90
CA VAL A 284 -0.54 -12.22 -7.84
C VAL A 284 -1.15 -11.02 -8.54
N THR A 285 -0.92 -9.81 -8.05
CA THR A 285 -1.42 -8.58 -8.65
C THR A 285 -0.38 -7.91 -9.55
N ASN A 286 -0.87 -7.20 -10.57
CA ASN A 286 -0.10 -6.27 -11.39
C ASN A 286 -0.62 -4.86 -11.11
N GLU A 287 0.15 -4.04 -10.45
CA GLU A 287 -0.20 -2.66 -10.16
C GLU A 287 0.62 -1.70 -11.02
N GLY A 288 -0.02 -0.63 -11.47
CA GLY A 288 0.62 0.37 -12.31
C GLY A 288 1.66 1.19 -11.57
N GLY A 289 2.83 1.35 -12.17
CA GLY A 289 3.93 2.18 -11.66
C GLY A 289 4.33 3.30 -12.61
N TYR A 290 5.33 4.10 -12.20
CA TYR A 290 5.89 5.18 -13.00
C TYR A 290 6.44 4.66 -14.35
N GLY A 291 6.26 5.47 -15.40
CA GLY A 291 6.73 5.13 -16.75
C GLY A 291 5.98 3.97 -17.41
N GLY A 292 4.83 3.58 -16.85
CA GLY A 292 4.03 2.46 -17.32
C GLY A 292 4.59 1.09 -16.96
N LYS A 293 5.53 1.03 -16.04
CA LYS A 293 5.98 -0.22 -15.43
C LYS A 293 4.86 -0.85 -14.61
N ALA A 294 5.00 -2.12 -14.28
CA ALA A 294 4.08 -2.86 -13.43
C ALA A 294 4.81 -3.38 -12.20
N SER A 295 4.26 -3.14 -11.03
CA SER A 295 4.66 -3.84 -9.82
C SER A 295 3.92 -5.17 -9.77
N PHE A 296 4.63 -6.25 -9.97
CA PHE A 296 4.13 -7.62 -9.88
C PHE A 296 4.32 -8.11 -8.46
N LEU A 297 3.26 -8.09 -7.66
CA LEU A 297 3.37 -8.25 -6.22
C LEU A 297 2.25 -9.09 -5.60
N LYS A 298 2.47 -9.51 -4.37
CA LYS A 298 1.53 -10.19 -3.49
C LYS A 298 1.21 -9.29 -2.30
N ASN A 299 -0.05 -9.05 -2.04
CA ASN A 299 -0.52 -8.43 -0.80
C ASN A 299 -0.59 -9.52 0.28
N ILE A 300 0.07 -9.29 1.40
CA ILE A 300 0.16 -10.17 2.56
C ILE A 300 -0.22 -9.36 3.79
N ILE A 301 -0.97 -9.91 4.73
CA ILE A 301 -1.18 -9.28 6.04
C ILE A 301 0.17 -9.23 6.75
N GLY A 302 0.67 -8.01 7.00
CA GLY A 302 2.01 -7.73 7.50
C GLY A 302 2.07 -7.47 9.00
N LEU A 303 2.70 -6.34 9.36
CA LEU A 303 2.87 -5.92 10.76
C LEU A 303 1.55 -5.59 11.48
N TRP A 304 0.42 -5.62 10.78
CA TRP A 304 -0.91 -5.61 11.38
C TRP A 304 -1.04 -6.62 12.53
N LEU A 305 -0.51 -7.84 12.35
CA LEU A 305 -0.54 -8.88 13.38
C LEU A 305 0.16 -8.43 14.67
N ILE A 306 1.33 -7.83 14.54
CA ILE A 306 2.10 -7.29 15.68
C ILE A 306 1.41 -6.06 16.29
N GLN A 307 0.92 -5.15 15.45
CA GLN A 307 0.25 -3.91 15.88
C GLN A 307 -1.03 -4.23 16.67
N GLU A 308 -1.86 -5.15 16.17
CA GLU A 308 -3.11 -5.51 16.82
C GLU A 308 -2.89 -6.39 18.06
N THR A 309 -1.85 -7.23 18.06
CA THR A 309 -1.39 -7.93 19.26
C THR A 309 -1.01 -6.93 20.37
N ARG A 310 -0.24 -5.89 20.03
CA ARG A 310 0.12 -4.81 20.95
C ARG A 310 -1.12 -4.09 21.49
N ARG A 311 -2.06 -3.72 20.60
CA ARG A 311 -3.32 -3.06 21.01
C ARG A 311 -4.14 -3.95 21.93
N GLN A 312 -4.16 -5.27 21.70
CA GLN A 312 -4.85 -6.21 22.58
C GLN A 312 -4.24 -6.24 23.98
N TRP A 313 -2.93 -6.34 24.11
CA TRP A 313 -2.28 -6.32 25.41
C TRP A 313 -2.42 -4.98 26.12
N GLN A 314 -2.43 -3.88 25.37
CA GLN A 314 -2.72 -2.57 25.93
C GLN A 314 -4.14 -2.49 26.52
N ARG A 315 -5.14 -3.09 25.86
CA ARG A 315 -6.52 -3.22 26.41
C ARG A 315 -6.55 -4.09 27.68
N GLU A 316 -5.63 -5.03 27.80
CA GLU A 316 -5.46 -5.90 28.99
C GLU A 316 -4.61 -5.22 30.11
N GLY A 317 -4.17 -3.98 29.90
CA GLY A 317 -3.45 -3.18 30.89
C GLY A 317 -1.93 -3.25 30.77
N GLU A 318 -1.39 -3.87 29.73
CA GLU A 318 0.05 -3.98 29.49
C GLU A 318 0.49 -3.13 28.31
N SER A 319 1.35 -2.17 28.55
CA SER A 319 1.90 -1.30 27.51
C SER A 319 3.31 -1.75 27.15
N LEU A 320 3.44 -2.43 26.00
CA LEU A 320 4.72 -2.83 25.42
C LEU A 320 5.06 -1.93 24.24
N SER A 321 6.31 -1.48 24.14
CA SER A 321 6.86 -0.89 22.93
C SER A 321 7.16 -1.95 21.88
N PHE A 322 7.30 -1.58 20.62
CA PHE A 322 7.69 -2.53 19.56
C PHE A 322 9.07 -3.14 19.84
N ALA A 323 10.00 -2.38 20.39
CA ALA A 323 11.33 -2.87 20.77
C ALA A 323 11.29 -3.94 21.87
N GLU A 324 10.41 -3.78 22.87
CA GLU A 324 10.19 -4.81 23.90
C GLU A 324 9.54 -6.05 23.32
N MET A 325 8.57 -5.91 22.41
CA MET A 325 7.97 -7.05 21.71
C MET A 325 8.98 -7.81 20.86
N GLU A 326 9.86 -7.09 20.14
CA GLU A 326 10.98 -7.67 19.39
C GLU A 326 11.93 -8.46 20.32
N SER A 327 12.26 -7.90 21.48
CA SER A 327 13.11 -8.56 22.48
C SER A 327 12.47 -9.82 23.05
N LEU A 328 11.18 -9.76 23.41
CA LEU A 328 10.42 -10.92 23.86
C LEU A 328 10.38 -12.05 22.82
N ALA A 329 10.16 -11.71 21.56
CA ALA A 329 10.14 -12.71 20.48
C ALA A 329 11.47 -13.49 20.35
N LYS A 330 12.60 -12.86 20.67
CA LYS A 330 13.93 -13.48 20.66
C LYS A 330 14.17 -14.47 21.81
N GLU A 331 13.38 -14.38 22.88
CA GLU A 331 13.48 -15.30 24.02
C GLU A 331 12.85 -16.67 23.74
N ALA A 332 11.93 -16.75 22.79
CA ALA A 332 11.26 -18.00 22.44
C ALA A 332 12.06 -18.82 21.42
N ASN A 333 11.92 -20.14 21.51
CA ASN A 333 12.49 -21.05 20.52
C ASN A 333 11.87 -20.81 19.13
N PRO A 334 12.69 -20.81 18.07
CA PRO A 334 12.19 -20.62 16.70
C PRO A 334 11.38 -21.83 16.23
N PHE A 335 10.52 -21.62 15.24
CA PHE A 335 9.89 -22.64 14.41
C PHE A 335 9.01 -23.66 15.16
N GLN A 336 8.44 -23.29 16.31
CA GLN A 336 7.60 -24.20 17.10
C GLN A 336 6.17 -24.35 16.55
N SER A 337 5.64 -23.30 15.95
CA SER A 337 4.33 -23.26 15.33
C SER A 337 4.22 -22.13 14.30
N PHE A 338 3.27 -22.27 13.38
CA PHE A 338 3.08 -21.34 12.27
C PHE A 338 1.60 -21.05 12.03
N ILE A 339 1.35 -19.83 11.55
CA ILE A 339 0.04 -19.42 11.04
C ILE A 339 0.16 -19.03 9.56
N ASP A 340 -0.93 -19.11 8.79
CA ASP A 340 -1.01 -18.36 7.54
C ASP A 340 -1.42 -16.92 7.86
N PRO A 341 -0.54 -15.91 7.67
CA PRO A 341 -0.90 -14.51 7.89
C PRO A 341 -2.16 -14.04 7.14
N ASP A 342 -2.44 -14.65 5.98
CA ASP A 342 -3.57 -14.29 5.12
C ASP A 342 -4.86 -15.06 5.45
N ASP A 343 -4.90 -15.89 6.49
CA ASP A 343 -6.14 -16.51 6.95
C ASP A 343 -7.15 -15.43 7.36
N ALA A 344 -8.38 -15.56 6.90
CA ALA A 344 -9.44 -14.57 7.07
C ALA A 344 -9.68 -14.16 8.53
N ARG A 345 -9.38 -15.03 9.50
CA ARG A 345 -9.48 -14.76 10.94
C ARG A 345 -8.57 -13.64 11.42
N PHE A 346 -7.48 -13.35 10.70
CA PHE A 346 -6.50 -12.34 11.10
C PHE A 346 -6.78 -10.95 10.52
N ALA A 347 -7.66 -10.83 9.55
CA ALA A 347 -8.00 -9.54 8.93
C ALA A 347 -8.78 -8.57 9.87
N PRO A 348 -9.79 -9.01 10.67
CA PRO A 348 -10.51 -8.13 11.55
C PRO A 348 -9.70 -7.69 12.78
N THR A 349 -10.03 -6.51 13.31
CA THR A 349 -9.54 -6.05 14.64
C THR A 349 -9.87 -7.05 15.74
N GLY A 350 -9.17 -6.99 16.87
CA GLY A 350 -9.48 -7.76 18.08
C GLY A 350 -8.33 -8.63 18.57
N ASN A 351 -8.65 -9.74 19.22
CA ASN A 351 -7.67 -10.56 19.95
C ASN A 351 -6.85 -11.46 19.02
N ILE A 352 -5.81 -10.91 18.39
CA ILE A 352 -4.87 -11.68 17.55
C ILE A 352 -4.17 -12.79 18.35
N PRO A 353 -3.63 -12.58 19.58
CA PRO A 353 -3.03 -13.65 20.37
C PRO A 353 -3.92 -14.87 20.55
N LYS A 354 -5.21 -14.65 20.83
CA LYS A 354 -6.20 -15.73 20.95
C LYS A 354 -6.36 -16.47 19.61
N ARG A 355 -6.52 -15.73 18.51
CA ARG A 355 -6.70 -16.33 17.16
C ARG A 355 -5.47 -17.12 16.71
N VAL A 356 -4.25 -16.69 17.08
CA VAL A 356 -3.01 -17.44 16.83
C VAL A 356 -3.06 -18.79 17.55
N ARG A 357 -3.43 -18.82 18.85
CA ARG A 357 -3.56 -20.06 19.61
C ARG A 357 -4.63 -21.00 19.04
N GLU A 358 -5.79 -20.45 18.69
CA GLU A 358 -6.88 -21.20 18.07
C GLU A 358 -6.44 -21.80 16.73
N TYR A 359 -5.75 -21.04 15.88
CA TYR A 359 -5.21 -21.52 14.62
C TYR A 359 -4.24 -22.69 14.82
N CYS A 360 -3.28 -22.56 15.73
CA CYS A 360 -2.31 -23.60 16.02
C CYS A 360 -2.98 -24.87 16.57
N ALA A 361 -3.98 -24.72 17.46
CA ALA A 361 -4.76 -25.85 17.99
C ALA A 361 -5.54 -26.59 16.89
N GLU A 362 -6.25 -25.85 16.03
CA GLU A 362 -7.04 -26.40 14.92
C GLU A 362 -6.19 -27.12 13.88
N THR A 363 -4.96 -26.65 13.66
CA THR A 363 -4.01 -27.26 12.71
C THR A 363 -3.09 -28.29 13.35
N SER A 364 -3.39 -28.71 14.61
CA SER A 364 -2.65 -29.73 15.37
C SER A 364 -1.16 -29.39 15.54
N GLN A 365 -0.83 -28.11 15.68
CA GLN A 365 0.51 -27.62 15.97
C GLN A 365 0.67 -27.36 17.49
N SER A 366 1.92 -27.13 17.94
CA SER A 366 2.19 -26.65 19.29
C SER A 366 1.48 -25.32 19.52
N VAL A 367 0.71 -25.20 20.59
CA VAL A 367 -0.04 -23.99 20.92
C VAL A 367 0.87 -23.02 21.70
N PRO A 368 1.15 -21.79 21.22
CA PRO A 368 1.97 -20.85 21.94
C PRO A 368 1.28 -20.38 23.22
N GLU A 369 1.94 -20.56 24.39
CA GLU A 369 1.37 -20.24 25.71
C GLU A 369 1.79 -18.85 26.19
N SER A 370 3.07 -18.52 26.04
CA SER A 370 3.63 -17.23 26.48
C SER A 370 3.48 -16.14 25.40
N LYS A 371 3.66 -14.89 25.79
CA LYS A 371 3.72 -13.75 24.86
C LYS A 371 4.90 -13.86 23.90
N ALA A 372 6.04 -14.32 24.39
CA ALA A 372 7.24 -14.55 23.60
C ALA A 372 6.98 -15.56 22.48
N GLU A 373 6.33 -16.68 22.78
CA GLU A 373 5.98 -17.72 21.81
C GLU A 373 4.94 -17.23 20.79
N VAL A 374 3.92 -16.45 21.20
CA VAL A 374 2.95 -15.85 20.28
C VAL A 374 3.64 -14.92 19.31
N LEU A 375 4.51 -14.03 19.79
CA LEU A 375 5.25 -13.11 18.94
C LEU A 375 6.18 -13.88 18.00
N ARG A 376 6.90 -14.85 18.51
CA ARG A 376 7.82 -15.67 17.69
C ARG A 376 7.07 -16.41 16.59
N CYS A 377 5.93 -17.03 16.90
CA CYS A 377 5.06 -17.66 15.92
C CYS A 377 4.65 -16.67 14.80
N ILE A 378 4.27 -15.44 15.15
CA ILE A 378 3.92 -14.42 14.16
C ILE A 378 5.14 -14.03 13.29
N TYR A 379 6.30 -13.76 13.89
CA TYR A 379 7.51 -13.37 13.15
C TYR A 379 8.01 -14.46 12.23
N ASP A 380 8.11 -15.70 12.73
CA ASP A 380 8.52 -16.84 11.91
C ASP A 380 7.54 -17.06 10.74
N SER A 381 6.24 -16.95 11.00
CA SER A 381 5.20 -17.10 9.97
C SER A 381 5.26 -16.03 8.90
N LEU A 382 5.51 -14.76 9.27
CA LEU A 382 5.68 -13.67 8.31
C LEU A 382 6.87 -13.93 7.39
N ALA A 383 8.03 -14.28 7.95
CA ALA A 383 9.23 -14.55 7.16
C ALA A 383 9.07 -15.79 6.26
N MET A 384 8.40 -16.86 6.75
CA MET A 384 8.06 -18.06 5.95
C MET A 384 7.09 -17.71 4.82
N LYS A 385 6.11 -16.85 5.07
CA LYS A 385 5.18 -16.37 4.05
C LYS A 385 5.89 -15.54 2.99
N TYR A 386 6.89 -14.74 3.37
CA TYR A 386 7.72 -14.00 2.40
C TYR A 386 8.51 -14.98 1.51
N ARG A 387 9.12 -16.00 2.09
CA ARG A 387 9.80 -17.06 1.30
C ARG A 387 8.84 -17.73 0.32
N PHE A 388 7.64 -18.07 0.75
CA PHE A 388 6.60 -18.65 -0.09
C PHE A 388 6.22 -17.73 -1.26
N ALA A 389 5.96 -16.45 -0.97
CA ALA A 389 5.59 -15.47 -1.98
C ALA A 389 6.74 -15.20 -2.98
N ILE A 390 7.99 -15.14 -2.52
CA ILE A 390 9.18 -15.03 -3.39
C ILE A 390 9.23 -16.21 -4.36
N GLY A 391 9.05 -17.44 -3.87
CA GLY A 391 9.01 -18.62 -4.72
C GLY A 391 7.91 -18.58 -5.77
N GLN A 392 6.73 -18.01 -5.44
CA GLN A 392 5.66 -17.78 -6.41
C GLN A 392 6.07 -16.75 -7.49
N ILE A 393 6.68 -15.63 -7.08
CA ILE A 393 7.15 -14.57 -7.99
C ILE A 393 8.24 -15.11 -8.91
N GLU A 394 9.22 -15.83 -8.39
CA GLU A 394 10.31 -16.43 -9.18
C GLU A 394 9.78 -17.43 -10.20
N ARG A 395 8.81 -18.28 -9.83
CA ARG A 395 8.15 -19.18 -10.79
C ARG A 395 7.38 -18.43 -11.88
N CYS A 396 6.63 -17.38 -11.52
CA CYS A 396 5.87 -16.60 -12.49
C CYS A 396 6.78 -15.83 -13.45
N THR A 397 7.85 -15.22 -12.95
CA THR A 397 8.76 -14.38 -13.75
C THR A 397 9.85 -15.18 -14.46
N GLN A 398 10.05 -16.43 -14.08
CA GLN A 398 11.18 -17.28 -14.55
C GLN A 398 12.55 -16.62 -14.28
N LYS A 399 12.64 -15.86 -13.18
CA LYS A 399 13.85 -15.17 -12.73
C LYS A 399 14.21 -15.61 -11.31
N SER A 400 15.47 -15.45 -10.95
CA SER A 400 15.98 -15.56 -9.59
C SER A 400 16.47 -14.19 -9.15
N TYR A 401 16.30 -13.88 -7.88
CA TYR A 401 16.67 -12.58 -7.31
C TYR A 401 17.57 -12.79 -6.09
N ASP A 402 18.63 -12.00 -5.98
CA ASP A 402 19.60 -12.11 -4.88
C ASP A 402 19.32 -11.13 -3.73
N THR A 403 18.65 -10.02 -4.04
CA THR A 403 18.41 -8.94 -3.09
C THR A 403 16.92 -8.69 -2.87
N LEU A 404 16.53 -8.59 -1.61
CA LEU A 404 15.22 -8.13 -1.16
C LEU A 404 15.37 -6.74 -0.52
N HIS A 405 14.80 -5.72 -1.15
CA HIS A 405 14.72 -4.38 -0.59
C HIS A 405 13.51 -4.28 0.34
N ILE A 406 13.73 -4.14 1.65
CA ILE A 406 12.66 -3.84 2.61
C ILE A 406 12.61 -2.33 2.79
N VAL A 407 11.43 -1.73 2.54
CA VAL A 407 11.22 -0.29 2.64
C VAL A 407 10.00 0.03 3.52
N GLY A 408 9.90 1.26 3.99
CA GLY A 408 8.81 1.72 4.85
C GLY A 408 9.04 1.46 6.34
N GLY A 409 7.99 1.59 7.15
CA GLY A 409 8.09 1.55 8.62
C GLY A 409 8.66 0.26 9.20
N GLY A 410 8.46 -0.87 8.51
CA GLY A 410 8.98 -2.18 8.92
C GLY A 410 10.50 -2.32 8.91
N VAL A 411 11.21 -1.40 8.26
CA VAL A 411 12.68 -1.31 8.33
C VAL A 411 13.18 -1.17 9.78
N LYS A 412 12.37 -0.57 10.66
CA LYS A 412 12.69 -0.40 12.08
C LYS A 412 12.64 -1.71 12.87
N ASP A 413 11.93 -2.72 12.36
CA ASP A 413 11.83 -4.05 12.98
C ASP A 413 13.02 -4.91 12.51
N ARG A 414 14.10 -4.87 13.32
CA ARG A 414 15.36 -5.52 12.98
C ARG A 414 15.27 -7.05 13.02
N LEU A 415 14.39 -7.59 13.88
CA LEU A 415 14.16 -9.03 13.94
C LEU A 415 13.52 -9.53 12.65
N LEU A 416 12.45 -8.85 12.18
CA LEU A 416 11.80 -9.22 10.92
C LEU A 416 12.77 -9.10 9.73
N CYS A 417 13.59 -8.05 9.67
CA CYS A 417 14.58 -7.88 8.60
C CYS A 417 15.61 -9.02 8.61
N ALA A 418 16.13 -9.41 9.78
CA ALA A 418 17.07 -10.52 9.92
C ALA A 418 16.41 -11.86 9.54
N LEU A 419 15.21 -12.15 10.10
CA LEU A 419 14.48 -13.37 9.76
C LEU A 419 14.13 -13.45 8.27
N ALA A 420 13.79 -12.31 7.64
CA ALA A 420 13.55 -12.28 6.21
C ALA A 420 14.83 -12.63 5.42
N ALA A 421 16.01 -12.13 5.84
CA ALA A 421 17.27 -12.51 5.20
C ALA A 421 17.54 -14.01 5.35
N ASP A 422 17.47 -14.53 6.57
CA ASP A 422 17.81 -15.91 6.91
C ASP A 422 16.85 -16.91 6.24
N ILE A 423 15.55 -16.69 6.40
CA ILE A 423 14.52 -17.62 5.93
C ILE A 423 14.34 -17.57 4.41
N CYS A 424 14.37 -16.36 3.81
CA CYS A 424 14.29 -16.22 2.35
C CYS A 424 15.61 -16.52 1.66
N GLN A 425 16.72 -16.63 2.41
CA GLN A 425 18.08 -16.84 1.88
C GLN A 425 18.47 -15.80 0.83
N LYS A 426 18.14 -14.52 1.13
CA LYS A 426 18.41 -13.36 0.27
C LYS A 426 19.13 -12.29 1.07
N THR A 427 20.02 -11.54 0.43
CA THR A 427 20.52 -10.31 1.06
C THR A 427 19.38 -9.33 1.22
N VAL A 428 19.10 -8.89 2.46
CA VAL A 428 18.11 -7.86 2.73
C VAL A 428 18.78 -6.50 2.78
N CYS A 429 18.29 -5.57 1.96
CA CYS A 429 18.66 -4.17 1.94
C CYS A 429 17.52 -3.36 2.58
N ALA A 430 17.65 -2.99 3.86
CA ALA A 430 16.59 -2.36 4.65
C ALA A 430 16.74 -0.84 4.66
N GLY A 431 15.82 -0.14 3.99
CA GLY A 431 15.75 1.31 3.83
C GLY A 431 15.35 1.75 2.44
N PRO A 432 14.86 2.97 2.29
CA PRO A 432 14.59 3.99 3.31
C PRO A 432 13.37 3.68 4.19
N VAL A 433 13.35 4.24 5.40
CA VAL A 433 12.18 4.18 6.29
C VAL A 433 11.02 5.01 5.72
N GLU A 434 11.33 6.19 5.22
CA GLU A 434 10.36 7.15 4.66
C GLU A 434 10.21 6.96 3.15
N ALA A 435 10.09 5.71 2.69
CA ALA A 435 10.10 5.33 1.28
C ALA A 435 8.97 6.01 0.48
N THR A 436 7.75 6.01 1.01
CA THR A 436 6.59 6.64 0.37
C THR A 436 6.85 8.13 0.14
N ALA A 437 7.31 8.83 1.18
CA ALA A 437 7.61 10.26 1.07
C ALA A 437 8.73 10.56 0.07
N TYR A 438 9.83 9.78 0.11
CA TYR A 438 10.88 9.90 -0.91
C TYR A 438 10.31 9.71 -2.32
N GLY A 439 9.52 8.65 -2.54
CA GLY A 439 8.95 8.37 -3.85
C GLY A 439 8.00 9.46 -4.34
N ASN A 440 7.11 9.95 -3.46
CA ASN A 440 6.23 11.07 -3.77
C ASN A 440 7.03 12.31 -4.23
N LEU A 441 8.03 12.72 -3.44
CA LEU A 441 8.88 13.87 -3.75
C LEU A 441 9.66 13.65 -5.06
N LEU A 442 10.24 12.48 -5.27
CA LEU A 442 10.97 12.14 -6.49
C LEU A 442 10.07 12.19 -7.73
N LEU A 443 8.82 11.72 -7.64
CA LEU A 443 7.86 11.76 -8.73
C LEU A 443 7.45 13.20 -9.07
N GLN A 444 7.37 14.09 -8.08
CA GLN A 444 7.20 15.53 -8.33
C GLN A 444 8.43 16.13 -9.06
N MET A 445 9.64 15.75 -8.63
CA MET A 445 10.90 16.19 -9.25
C MET A 445 11.09 15.63 -10.67
N LEU A 446 10.57 14.45 -10.96
CA LEU A 446 10.51 13.88 -12.32
C LEU A 446 9.52 14.64 -13.19
N ALA A 447 8.36 15.01 -12.64
CA ALA A 447 7.32 15.75 -13.35
C ALA A 447 7.76 17.17 -13.78
N ASP A 448 8.63 17.83 -13.01
CA ASP A 448 9.15 19.17 -13.33
C ASP A 448 10.53 19.15 -13.99
N GLY A 449 11.10 17.97 -14.23
CA GLY A 449 12.41 17.79 -14.87
C GLY A 449 13.62 18.11 -13.98
N THR A 450 13.42 18.30 -12.67
CA THR A 450 14.52 18.49 -11.69
C THR A 450 15.39 17.23 -11.59
N VAL A 451 14.79 16.06 -11.70
CA VAL A 451 15.46 14.77 -11.85
C VAL A 451 15.14 14.20 -13.23
N LYS A 452 16.15 13.68 -13.90
CA LYS A 452 16.05 13.31 -15.31
C LYS A 452 15.18 12.06 -15.55
N ASP A 453 15.37 11.02 -14.74
CA ASP A 453 14.75 9.69 -14.91
C ASP A 453 14.73 8.93 -13.58
N LEU A 454 14.01 7.80 -13.55
CA LEU A 454 13.88 6.96 -12.35
C LEU A 454 15.21 6.41 -11.83
N PRO A 455 16.17 5.97 -12.67
CA PRO A 455 17.49 5.58 -12.19
C PRO A 455 18.21 6.71 -11.45
N ALA A 456 18.15 7.94 -11.95
CA ALA A 456 18.72 9.13 -11.28
C ALA A 456 18.00 9.43 -9.95
N ALA A 457 16.69 9.27 -9.90
CA ALA A 457 15.90 9.40 -8.68
C ALA A 457 16.32 8.36 -7.61
N ARG A 458 16.44 7.09 -7.99
CA ARG A 458 16.93 6.01 -7.09
C ARG A 458 18.38 6.23 -6.64
N ALA A 459 19.24 6.76 -7.52
CA ALA A 459 20.60 7.14 -7.16
C ALA A 459 20.62 8.30 -6.14
N LEU A 460 19.68 9.23 -6.20
CA LEU A 460 19.55 10.28 -5.20
C LEU A 460 19.18 9.69 -3.84
N VAL A 461 18.24 8.72 -3.77
CA VAL A 461 17.90 8.05 -2.51
C VAL A 461 19.14 7.36 -1.91
N ARG A 462 19.90 6.62 -2.71
CA ARG A 462 21.14 5.95 -2.24
C ARG A 462 22.18 6.91 -1.65
N ARG A 463 22.23 8.14 -2.16
CA ARG A 463 23.13 9.16 -1.60
C ARG A 463 22.62 9.78 -0.30
N CYS A 464 21.31 9.90 -0.16
CA CYS A 464 20.67 10.53 1.01
C CYS A 464 20.47 9.56 2.16
N GLU A 465 20.25 8.29 1.85
CA GLU A 465 19.94 7.22 2.81
C GLU A 465 20.98 6.11 2.72
N GLN A 466 21.38 5.60 3.88
CA GLN A 466 22.27 4.46 3.97
C GLN A 466 21.46 3.25 4.45
N PRO A 467 20.99 2.38 3.54
CA PRO A 467 20.24 1.21 3.94
C PRO A 467 21.08 0.24 4.75
N GLN A 468 20.49 -0.40 5.74
CA GLN A 468 21.16 -1.45 6.52
C GLN A 468 21.10 -2.77 5.74
N LEU A 469 22.25 -3.44 5.65
CA LEU A 469 22.34 -4.76 5.03
C LEU A 469 22.24 -5.86 6.08
N PHE A 470 21.47 -6.91 5.74
CA PHE A 470 21.39 -8.17 6.48
C PHE A 470 21.78 -9.29 5.51
N THR A 471 22.91 -9.90 5.78
CA THR A 471 23.37 -11.07 5.03
C THR A 471 22.69 -12.33 5.59
N PRO A 472 22.23 -13.25 4.75
CA PRO A 472 21.57 -14.46 5.22
C PRO A 472 22.52 -15.38 6.00
N HIS A 473 22.07 -15.81 7.17
CA HIS A 473 22.71 -16.81 8.02
C HIS A 473 21.64 -17.83 8.48
N PRO A 474 21.08 -18.63 7.54
CA PRO A 474 19.96 -19.51 7.85
C PRO A 474 20.36 -20.58 8.87
N PRO A 475 19.53 -20.81 9.92
CA PRO A 475 19.66 -22.00 10.76
C PRO A 475 19.61 -23.29 9.95
N GLU A 476 20.26 -24.35 10.42
CA GLU A 476 20.33 -25.65 9.71
C GLU A 476 18.94 -26.28 9.45
N ASP A 477 17.98 -26.02 10.31
CA ASP A 477 16.62 -26.55 10.24
C ASP A 477 15.64 -25.68 9.43
N THR A 478 16.09 -24.57 8.85
CA THR A 478 15.24 -23.60 8.11
C THR A 478 14.41 -24.27 7.01
N ASP A 479 14.99 -25.19 6.23
CA ASP A 479 14.26 -25.84 5.14
C ASP A 479 13.22 -26.85 5.68
N ALA A 480 13.56 -27.55 6.76
CA ALA A 480 12.62 -28.45 7.45
C ALA A 480 11.45 -27.65 8.06
N ALA A 481 11.75 -26.52 8.69
CA ALA A 481 10.76 -25.61 9.24
C ALA A 481 9.85 -25.01 8.13
N TYR A 482 10.41 -24.70 6.96
CA TYR A 482 9.62 -24.24 5.82
C TYR A 482 8.63 -25.31 5.33
N GLN A 483 9.04 -26.59 5.30
CA GLN A 483 8.12 -27.69 4.96
C GLN A 483 7.02 -27.85 6.02
N GLN A 484 7.36 -27.65 7.31
CA GLN A 484 6.35 -27.66 8.39
C GLN A 484 5.36 -26.50 8.25
N PHE A 485 5.86 -25.29 7.92
CA PHE A 485 5.01 -24.13 7.61
C PHE A 485 4.03 -24.44 6.49
N LEU A 486 4.50 -24.95 5.34
CA LEU A 486 3.64 -25.28 4.21
C LEU A 486 2.54 -26.28 4.59
N LYS A 487 2.92 -27.33 5.32
CA LYS A 487 1.98 -28.37 5.79
C LYS A 487 0.99 -27.80 6.81
N GLY A 488 1.46 -27.05 7.80
CA GLY A 488 0.64 -26.51 8.90
C GLY A 488 -0.33 -25.42 8.43
N THR A 489 -0.02 -24.75 7.33
CA THR A 489 -0.85 -23.68 6.75
C THR A 489 -1.68 -24.12 5.54
N GLY A 490 -1.45 -25.32 5.02
CA GLY A 490 -2.14 -25.81 3.82
C GLY A 490 -1.72 -25.11 2.52
N LEU A 491 -0.56 -24.47 2.50
CA LEU A 491 0.00 -23.76 1.34
C LEU A 491 0.83 -24.67 0.40
N CYS A 492 0.59 -25.96 0.42
CA CYS A 492 1.30 -26.96 -0.40
C CYS A 492 0.94 -26.88 -1.87
#